data_666bcb113cfd65710099a490fdc4dc99
#
_entry.id   666bcb113cfd65710099a490fdc4dc99
#
_cell.length_a   1.000
_cell.length_b   1.000
_cell.length_c   1.000
_cell.angle_alpha   90.00
_cell.angle_beta   90.00
_cell.angle_gamma   90.00
#
_symmetry.space_group_name_H-M   'P 1'
#
loop_
_entity.id
_entity.type
_entity.pdbx_description
1 polymer ?
#
loop_
_entity_poly.entity_id
_entity_poly.type
_entity_poly.pdbx_seq_one_letter_code
_entity_poly.pdbx_strand_id
1 'polypeptide(L)'
;MVCGMTTIFAPAQPRTSPAPAAMRSVDLRGPAGRLEALVNEGAPDALFAAVVCHPHPLGGGTMNNKVVYHAMKALKDPEWGLGWPVLRFNFRGMGLSQGVHDGKAEAGDVLAALDWLENEYRRPLVVVGFSFGAMMALSACCSPSRSPETVRALAILGLPTHAGGTDYHYPYLHSCTIPKLFLSGANDQYASAAQLEQVAAIAAEPKKLVLLPHADHFFTGQLEPMQSSLAGWLKEQLQ
;
A
#
# COMPACT_ATOMS: atom_id res chain seq x y z
N MET A 1 17.91 -65.49 -22.08
CA MET A 1 18.37 -64.68 -20.93
C MET A 1 17.94 -63.25 -21.16
N VAL A 2 16.92 -62.81 -20.43
CA VAL A 2 16.41 -61.44 -20.53
C VAL A 2 16.85 -60.72 -19.26
N CYS A 3 17.74 -59.74 -19.42
CA CYS A 3 18.30 -58.94 -18.31
C CYS A 3 17.27 -57.83 -17.97
N GLY A 4 16.64 -57.95 -16.81
CA GLY A 4 15.71 -56.94 -16.29
C GLY A 4 16.48 -55.74 -15.69
N MET A 5 16.32 -54.54 -16.27
CA MET A 5 16.81 -53.29 -15.71
C MET A 5 15.83 -52.83 -14.61
N THR A 6 16.27 -52.89 -13.38
CA THR A 6 15.54 -52.29 -12.23
C THR A 6 15.85 -50.78 -12.16
N THR A 7 14.87 -49.95 -12.50
CA THR A 7 14.98 -48.49 -12.34
C THR A 7 14.79 -48.14 -10.88
N ILE A 8 15.85 -47.68 -10.21
CA ILE A 8 15.79 -47.17 -8.81
C ILE A 8 15.32 -45.73 -8.89
N PHE A 9 14.09 -45.44 -8.40
CA PHE A 9 13.62 -44.08 -8.20
C PHE A 9 14.30 -43.50 -6.93
N ALA A 10 15.06 -42.44 -7.11
CA ALA A 10 15.57 -41.65 -5.98
C ALA A 10 14.40 -40.99 -5.19
N PRO A 11 14.43 -41.02 -3.88
CA PRO A 11 13.39 -40.36 -3.10
C PRO A 11 13.41 -38.83 -3.34
N ALA A 12 12.22 -38.23 -3.57
CA ALA A 12 12.06 -36.81 -3.72
C ALA A 12 12.54 -36.11 -2.44
N GLN A 13 13.44 -35.16 -2.56
CA GLN A 13 13.88 -34.35 -1.44
C GLN A 13 12.69 -33.54 -0.88
N PRO A 14 12.52 -33.45 0.46
CA PRO A 14 11.48 -32.64 1.04
C PRO A 14 11.69 -31.17 0.62
N ARG A 15 10.66 -30.53 0.06
CA ARG A 15 10.64 -29.09 -0.19
C ARG A 15 10.74 -28.40 1.17
N THR A 16 11.89 -27.83 1.48
CA THR A 16 12.03 -26.94 2.63
C THR A 16 11.14 -25.73 2.37
N SER A 17 10.11 -25.55 3.20
CA SER A 17 9.34 -24.31 3.21
C SER A 17 10.30 -23.15 3.40
N PRO A 18 10.22 -22.08 2.58
CA PRO A 18 11.07 -20.93 2.78
C PRO A 18 10.85 -20.38 4.19
N ALA A 19 11.94 -20.05 4.88
CA ALA A 19 11.86 -19.39 6.18
C ALA A 19 10.94 -18.16 6.07
N PRO A 20 10.13 -17.85 7.11
CA PRO A 20 9.26 -16.68 7.07
C PRO A 20 10.12 -15.45 6.78
N ALA A 21 9.76 -14.71 5.73
CA ALA A 21 10.50 -13.54 5.30
C ALA A 21 10.66 -12.58 6.49
N ALA A 22 11.91 -12.23 6.81
CA ALA A 22 12.26 -11.46 8.00
C ALA A 22 11.64 -10.06 7.96
N MET A 23 11.24 -9.56 9.12
CA MET A 23 10.91 -8.16 9.33
C MET A 23 12.13 -7.47 9.96
N ARG A 24 12.51 -6.30 9.44
CA ARG A 24 13.61 -5.51 9.98
C ARG A 24 13.30 -4.02 10.06
N SER A 25 13.90 -3.33 11.03
CA SER A 25 13.94 -1.87 11.06
C SER A 25 14.88 -1.34 9.99
N VAL A 26 14.55 -0.18 9.42
CA VAL A 26 15.37 0.49 8.42
C VAL A 26 15.65 1.93 8.81
N ASP A 27 16.81 2.47 8.40
CA ASP A 27 17.14 3.88 8.57
C ASP A 27 16.52 4.68 7.43
N LEU A 28 15.27 5.12 7.64
CA LEU A 28 14.54 5.95 6.69
C LEU A 28 14.73 7.42 7.03
N ARG A 29 15.25 8.20 6.08
CA ARG A 29 15.49 9.65 6.23
C ARG A 29 14.46 10.42 5.44
N GLY A 30 13.51 11.06 6.14
CA GLY A 30 12.56 12.01 5.58
C GLY A 30 13.05 13.45 5.62
N PRO A 31 12.31 14.39 5.00
CA PRO A 31 12.68 15.82 4.99
C PRO A 31 12.76 16.47 6.37
N ALA A 32 12.00 15.95 7.36
CA ALA A 32 11.96 16.45 8.73
C ALA A 32 12.88 15.68 9.71
N GLY A 33 13.70 14.76 9.20
CA GLY A 33 14.59 13.93 10.00
C GLY A 33 14.28 12.43 9.86
N ARG A 34 14.76 11.62 10.82
CA ARG A 34 14.58 10.16 10.78
C ARG A 34 13.11 9.78 10.95
N LEU A 35 12.66 8.85 10.14
CA LEU A 35 11.34 8.22 10.25
C LEU A 35 11.48 6.79 10.79
N GLU A 36 10.63 6.43 11.73
CA GLU A 36 10.52 5.05 12.22
C GLU A 36 9.90 4.19 11.13
N ALA A 37 10.60 3.14 10.71
CA ALA A 37 10.18 2.33 9.58
C ALA A 37 10.56 0.86 9.75
N LEU A 38 9.70 -0.01 9.22
CA LEU A 38 9.84 -1.46 9.18
C LEU A 38 9.65 -1.95 7.76
N VAL A 39 10.55 -2.79 7.28
CA VAL A 39 10.34 -3.55 6.04
C VAL A 39 10.00 -5.00 6.38
N ASN A 40 8.95 -5.52 5.76
CA ASN A 40 8.64 -6.93 5.71
C ASN A 40 9.21 -7.46 4.38
N GLU A 41 10.25 -8.29 4.45
CA GLU A 41 10.89 -8.83 3.25
C GLU A 41 9.92 -9.68 2.44
N GLY A 42 10.02 -9.57 1.13
CA GLY A 42 9.25 -10.35 0.17
C GLY A 42 10.01 -11.55 -0.35
N ALA A 43 9.48 -12.16 -1.41
CA ALA A 43 10.16 -13.21 -2.15
C ALA A 43 11.39 -12.64 -2.90
N PRO A 44 12.47 -13.42 -3.05
CA PRO A 44 13.69 -12.95 -3.74
C PRO A 44 13.45 -12.55 -5.20
N ASP A 45 12.46 -13.16 -5.85
CA ASP A 45 12.04 -12.94 -7.24
C ASP A 45 10.82 -12.00 -7.35
N ALA A 46 10.43 -11.31 -6.28
CA ALA A 46 9.31 -10.38 -6.30
C ALA A 46 9.47 -9.33 -7.42
N LEU A 47 8.42 -9.09 -8.19
CA LEU A 47 8.47 -8.18 -9.34
C LEU A 47 8.35 -6.71 -8.95
N PHE A 48 7.77 -6.42 -7.80
CA PHE A 48 7.50 -5.07 -7.28
C PHE A 48 7.95 -4.95 -5.83
N ALA A 49 8.10 -3.72 -5.36
CA ALA A 49 8.18 -3.39 -3.95
C ALA A 49 7.04 -2.42 -3.59
N ALA A 50 6.61 -2.40 -2.33
CA ALA A 50 5.47 -1.59 -1.95
C ALA A 50 5.72 -0.78 -0.67
N VAL A 51 5.03 0.36 -0.55
CA VAL A 51 4.90 1.11 0.71
C VAL A 51 3.44 1.18 1.13
N VAL A 52 3.20 1.08 2.44
CA VAL A 52 1.86 1.28 3.02
C VAL A 52 1.88 2.45 4.00
N CYS A 53 1.08 3.48 3.72
CA CYS A 53 1.00 4.72 4.47
C CYS A 53 -0.19 4.69 5.44
N HIS A 54 0.04 5.06 6.70
CA HIS A 54 -0.93 4.95 7.79
C HIS A 54 -1.95 6.10 7.84
N PRO A 55 -3.09 5.93 8.56
CA PRO A 55 -4.12 6.96 8.71
C PRO A 55 -3.65 8.12 9.59
N HIS A 56 -4.57 9.06 9.85
CA HIS A 56 -4.28 10.36 10.48
C HIS A 56 -3.51 10.24 11.80
N PRO A 57 -2.33 10.89 11.92
CA PRO A 57 -1.50 10.87 13.12
C PRO A 57 -2.26 11.24 14.39
N LEU A 58 -2.96 12.37 14.40
CA LEU A 58 -3.70 12.84 15.58
C LEU A 58 -4.93 11.99 15.92
N GLY A 59 -5.36 11.09 15.03
CA GLY A 59 -6.37 10.07 15.29
C GLY A 59 -5.79 8.74 15.80
N GLY A 60 -4.54 8.71 16.25
CA GLY A 60 -3.87 7.50 16.71
C GLY A 60 -3.35 6.61 15.57
N GLY A 61 -3.27 7.15 14.35
CA GLY A 61 -2.72 6.44 13.20
C GLY A 61 -1.23 6.16 13.35
N THR A 62 -0.83 4.92 13.12
CA THR A 62 0.57 4.48 13.09
C THR A 62 0.76 3.40 12.03
N MET A 63 2.00 3.07 11.70
CA MET A 63 2.35 1.95 10.81
C MET A 63 1.83 0.58 11.30
N ASN A 64 1.39 0.48 12.56
CA ASN A 64 0.81 -0.70 13.17
C ASN A 64 -0.73 -0.70 13.16
N ASN A 65 -1.36 0.31 12.54
CA ASN A 65 -2.81 0.33 12.36
C ASN A 65 -3.30 -0.96 11.69
N LYS A 66 -4.47 -1.46 12.10
CA LYS A 66 -5.02 -2.73 11.65
C LYS A 66 -5.21 -2.80 10.13
N VAL A 67 -5.72 -1.75 9.49
CA VAL A 67 -5.88 -1.70 8.03
C VAL A 67 -4.52 -1.71 7.33
N VAL A 68 -3.55 -0.95 7.83
CA VAL A 68 -2.16 -0.94 7.33
C VAL A 68 -1.52 -2.32 7.42
N TYR A 69 -1.71 -3.01 8.53
CA TYR A 69 -1.19 -4.37 8.73
C TYR A 69 -1.82 -5.37 7.74
N HIS A 70 -3.13 -5.32 7.56
CA HIS A 70 -3.82 -6.18 6.61
C HIS A 70 -3.51 -5.85 5.16
N ALA A 71 -3.35 -4.58 4.80
CA ALA A 71 -2.87 -4.18 3.47
C ALA A 71 -1.45 -4.73 3.22
N MET A 72 -0.55 -4.60 4.19
CA MET A 72 0.81 -5.19 4.10
C MET A 72 0.73 -6.71 3.89
N LYS A 73 -0.13 -7.43 4.62
CA LYS A 73 -0.32 -8.87 4.42
C LYS A 73 -0.79 -9.21 3.02
N ALA A 74 -1.74 -8.45 2.46
CA ALA A 74 -2.22 -8.66 1.10
C ALA A 74 -1.11 -8.56 0.04
N LEU A 75 -0.11 -7.71 0.28
CA LEU A 75 1.02 -7.50 -0.63
C LEU A 75 2.13 -8.54 -0.44
N LYS A 76 2.37 -8.97 0.81
CA LYS A 76 3.53 -9.78 1.18
C LYS A 76 3.23 -11.27 1.22
N ASP A 77 2.07 -11.68 1.76
CA ASP A 77 1.82 -13.10 2.03
C ASP A 77 1.59 -13.88 0.73
N PRO A 78 2.26 -15.06 0.57
CA PRO A 78 2.17 -15.86 -0.65
C PRO A 78 0.75 -16.34 -0.98
N GLU A 79 -0.14 -16.44 0.01
CA GLU A 79 -1.55 -16.81 -0.18
C GLU A 79 -2.29 -15.85 -1.14
N TRP A 80 -1.90 -14.57 -1.14
CA TRP A 80 -2.43 -13.55 -2.03
C TRP A 80 -1.71 -13.52 -3.39
N GLY A 81 -0.58 -14.25 -3.55
CA GLY A 81 0.15 -14.45 -4.79
C GLY A 81 0.92 -13.22 -5.28
N LEU A 82 1.29 -12.29 -4.41
CA LEU A 82 2.12 -11.13 -4.74
C LEU A 82 3.56 -11.30 -4.19
N GLY A 83 3.72 -11.57 -2.90
CA GLY A 83 5.02 -11.89 -2.30
C GLY A 83 6.02 -10.72 -2.28
N TRP A 84 5.55 -9.48 -2.28
CA TRP A 84 6.41 -8.30 -2.40
C TRP A 84 7.04 -7.89 -1.08
N PRO A 85 8.25 -7.29 -1.08
CA PRO A 85 8.75 -6.56 0.08
C PRO A 85 7.88 -5.33 0.32
N VAL A 86 7.53 -5.10 1.60
CA VAL A 86 6.60 -4.02 1.99
C VAL A 86 7.20 -3.17 3.09
N LEU A 87 7.39 -1.90 2.80
CA LEU A 87 7.79 -0.87 3.76
C LEU A 87 6.54 -0.29 4.44
N ARG A 88 6.58 -0.18 5.75
CA ARG A 88 5.64 0.61 6.57
C ARG A 88 6.45 1.57 7.42
N PHE A 89 5.98 2.78 7.58
CA PHE A 89 6.67 3.79 8.38
C PHE A 89 5.67 4.66 9.15
N ASN A 90 6.14 5.30 10.20
CA ASN A 90 5.42 6.34 10.90
C ASN A 90 5.74 7.70 10.28
N PHE A 91 4.70 8.45 9.89
CA PHE A 91 4.85 9.84 9.46
C PHE A 91 5.56 10.68 10.52
N ARG A 92 6.13 11.81 10.11
CA ARG A 92 6.79 12.78 11.01
C ARG A 92 5.95 13.07 12.23
N GLY A 93 6.60 13.19 13.39
CA GLY A 93 5.93 13.45 14.67
C GLY A 93 5.21 12.27 15.29
N MET A 94 5.23 11.06 14.67
CA MET A 94 4.59 9.85 15.19
C MET A 94 5.60 8.81 15.64
N GLY A 95 5.29 8.13 16.75
CA GLY A 95 6.15 7.09 17.32
C GLY A 95 7.58 7.62 17.55
N LEU A 96 8.57 6.97 16.96
CA LEU A 96 9.98 7.38 17.02
C LEU A 96 10.41 8.26 15.82
N SER A 97 9.48 8.68 14.96
CA SER A 97 9.75 9.59 13.84
C SER A 97 9.97 11.02 14.34
N GLN A 98 11.00 11.65 13.80
CA GLN A 98 11.32 13.05 14.06
C GLN A 98 10.38 14.00 13.31
N GLY A 99 10.47 15.30 13.62
CA GLY A 99 9.66 16.34 13.00
C GLY A 99 8.32 16.54 13.71
N VAL A 100 7.44 17.32 13.07
CA VAL A 100 6.11 17.67 13.58
C VAL A 100 5.11 17.44 12.45
N HIS A 101 3.96 16.86 12.80
CA HIS A 101 2.83 16.71 11.89
C HIS A 101 2.22 18.07 11.55
N ASP A 102 1.99 18.33 10.26
CA ASP A 102 1.35 19.55 9.77
C ASP A 102 0.16 19.31 8.79
N GLY A 103 -0.01 18.06 8.37
CA GLY A 103 -1.12 17.64 7.51
C GLY A 103 -0.88 17.84 6.00
N LYS A 104 0.31 18.26 5.58
CA LYS A 104 0.68 18.51 4.17
C LYS A 104 2.07 18.02 3.82
N ALA A 105 3.07 18.34 4.63
CA ALA A 105 4.46 18.03 4.38
C ALA A 105 4.77 16.53 4.46
N GLU A 106 3.85 15.74 5.02
CA GLU A 106 3.93 14.27 5.07
C GLU A 106 3.96 13.61 3.68
N ALA A 107 3.51 14.30 2.63
CA ALA A 107 3.74 13.86 1.25
C ALA A 107 5.24 13.71 0.93
N GLY A 108 6.09 14.54 1.55
CA GLY A 108 7.55 14.42 1.45
C GLY A 108 8.10 13.17 2.17
N ASP A 109 7.43 12.69 3.21
CA ASP A 109 7.80 11.44 3.89
C ASP A 109 7.48 10.22 3.01
N VAL A 110 6.36 10.28 2.25
CA VAL A 110 6.02 9.25 1.26
C VAL A 110 7.10 9.21 0.16
N LEU A 111 7.53 10.37 -0.36
CA LEU A 111 8.59 10.42 -1.37
C LEU A 111 9.90 9.84 -0.85
N ALA A 112 10.30 10.15 0.39
CA ALA A 112 11.49 9.57 1.00
C ALA A 112 11.38 8.04 1.16
N ALA A 113 10.19 7.53 1.46
CA ALA A 113 9.93 6.09 1.52
C ALA A 113 10.05 5.42 0.13
N LEU A 114 9.59 6.09 -0.92
CA LEU A 114 9.74 5.63 -2.30
C LEU A 114 11.20 5.63 -2.73
N ASP A 115 11.94 6.69 -2.47
CA ASP A 115 13.37 6.80 -2.78
C ASP A 115 14.16 5.68 -2.06
N TRP A 116 13.82 5.40 -0.80
CA TRP A 116 14.46 4.31 -0.05
C TRP A 116 14.18 2.94 -0.69
N LEU A 117 12.91 2.65 -1.04
CA LEU A 117 12.53 1.40 -1.69
C LEU A 117 13.20 1.21 -3.04
N GLU A 118 13.26 2.28 -3.85
CA GLU A 118 13.90 2.25 -5.16
C GLU A 118 15.40 1.93 -5.05
N ASN A 119 16.09 2.56 -4.10
CA ASN A 119 17.52 2.31 -3.86
C ASN A 119 17.78 0.90 -3.33
N GLU A 120 16.94 0.38 -2.44
CA GLU A 120 17.11 -0.92 -1.79
C GLU A 120 16.79 -2.08 -2.72
N TYR A 121 15.65 -2.01 -3.43
CA TYR A 121 15.14 -3.13 -4.20
C TYR A 121 15.32 -2.98 -5.71
N ARG A 122 15.48 -1.76 -6.23
CA ARG A 122 15.62 -1.45 -7.67
C ARG A 122 14.49 -2.07 -8.50
N ARG A 123 13.27 -1.96 -8.05
CA ARG A 123 12.05 -2.53 -8.64
C ARG A 123 10.99 -1.45 -8.80
N PRO A 124 10.05 -1.64 -9.75
CA PRO A 124 8.88 -0.77 -9.82
C PRO A 124 8.09 -0.82 -8.52
N LEU A 125 7.47 0.31 -8.16
CA LEU A 125 6.88 0.53 -6.86
C LEU A 125 5.34 0.56 -6.90
N VAL A 126 4.73 0.13 -5.81
CA VAL A 126 3.29 0.26 -5.54
C VAL A 126 3.10 1.03 -4.24
N VAL A 127 2.19 1.99 -4.26
CA VAL A 127 1.83 2.78 -3.07
C VAL A 127 0.44 2.41 -2.62
N VAL A 128 0.31 2.06 -1.35
CA VAL A 128 -0.98 1.86 -0.68
C VAL A 128 -1.10 2.89 0.41
N GLY A 129 -2.17 3.66 0.42
CA GLY A 129 -2.46 4.62 1.49
C GLY A 129 -3.81 4.36 2.11
N PHE A 130 -3.92 4.49 3.44
CA PHE A 130 -5.18 4.43 4.15
C PHE A 130 -5.53 5.78 4.75
N SER A 131 -6.75 6.29 4.46
CA SER A 131 -7.28 7.53 5.02
C SER A 131 -6.35 8.73 4.76
N PHE A 132 -5.80 9.36 5.78
CA PHE A 132 -4.77 10.38 5.63
C PHE A 132 -3.57 9.90 4.80
N GLY A 133 -3.13 8.66 5.00
CA GLY A 133 -2.07 8.06 4.18
C GLY A 133 -2.46 7.98 2.69
N ALA A 134 -3.75 7.81 2.37
CA ALA A 134 -4.25 7.87 1.00
C ALA A 134 -4.14 9.27 0.41
N MET A 135 -4.48 10.31 1.19
CA MET A 135 -4.30 11.71 0.80
C MET A 135 -2.83 12.04 0.52
N MET A 136 -1.93 11.61 1.40
CA MET A 136 -0.48 11.85 1.26
C MET A 136 0.11 11.09 0.08
N ALA A 137 -0.33 9.85 -0.17
CA ALA A 137 0.06 9.06 -1.33
C ALA A 137 -0.36 9.74 -2.65
N LEU A 138 -1.60 10.23 -2.73
CA LEU A 138 -2.08 10.98 -3.89
C LEU A 138 -1.28 12.28 -4.06
N SER A 139 -1.05 13.04 -2.99
CA SER A 139 -0.28 14.29 -3.04
C SER A 139 1.17 14.05 -3.51
N ALA A 140 1.81 12.97 -3.03
CA ALA A 140 3.17 12.61 -3.42
C ALA A 140 3.28 12.16 -4.87
N CYS A 141 2.32 11.33 -5.34
CA CYS A 141 2.44 10.63 -6.62
C CYS A 141 1.71 11.31 -7.78
N CYS A 142 0.64 12.09 -7.52
CA CYS A 142 -0.18 12.70 -8.56
C CYS A 142 0.02 14.21 -8.69
N SER A 143 0.85 14.84 -7.84
CA SER A 143 1.16 16.26 -7.97
C SER A 143 1.98 16.53 -9.24
N PRO A 144 1.64 17.52 -10.07
CA PRO A 144 2.36 17.82 -11.31
C PRO A 144 3.86 18.12 -11.12
N SER A 145 4.23 18.57 -9.94
CA SER A 145 5.62 18.94 -9.61
C SER A 145 6.52 17.77 -9.22
N ARG A 146 5.98 16.56 -8.95
CA ARG A 146 6.76 15.45 -8.37
C ARG A 146 6.16 14.05 -8.58
N SER A 147 5.63 13.75 -9.74
CA SER A 147 5.17 12.37 -10.01
C SER A 147 6.36 11.42 -10.11
N PRO A 148 6.51 10.43 -9.22
CA PRO A 148 7.58 9.44 -9.32
C PRO A 148 7.36 8.53 -10.52
N GLU A 149 8.29 8.51 -11.46
CA GLU A 149 8.19 7.69 -12.68
C GLU A 149 8.18 6.18 -12.41
N THR A 150 8.72 5.76 -11.27
CA THR A 150 8.81 4.36 -10.87
C THR A 150 7.54 3.77 -10.28
N VAL A 151 6.55 4.61 -9.90
CA VAL A 151 5.29 4.14 -9.33
C VAL A 151 4.37 3.59 -10.41
N ARG A 152 3.99 2.33 -10.29
CA ARG A 152 3.16 1.60 -11.25
C ARG A 152 1.70 1.47 -10.87
N ALA A 153 1.37 1.63 -9.59
CA ALA A 153 -0.01 1.58 -9.13
C ALA A 153 -0.18 2.30 -7.79
N LEU A 154 -1.37 2.87 -7.58
CA LEU A 154 -1.82 3.49 -6.34
C LEU A 154 -3.06 2.77 -5.83
N ALA A 155 -3.05 2.28 -4.59
CA ALA A 155 -4.25 1.78 -3.92
C ALA A 155 -4.64 2.77 -2.80
N ILE A 156 -5.81 3.35 -2.93
CA ILE A 156 -6.34 4.44 -2.13
C ILE A 156 -7.48 3.88 -1.28
N LEU A 157 -7.16 3.53 -0.03
CA LEU A 157 -8.09 2.90 0.90
C LEU A 157 -8.76 3.95 1.79
N GLY A 158 -10.08 3.97 1.87
CA GLY A 158 -10.84 4.86 2.73
C GLY A 158 -10.47 6.33 2.52
N LEU A 159 -10.49 6.83 1.29
CA LEU A 159 -10.15 8.22 0.98
C LEU A 159 -11.18 9.15 1.59
N PRO A 160 -10.82 10.05 2.54
CA PRO A 160 -11.79 10.96 3.12
C PRO A 160 -12.15 12.07 2.14
N THR A 161 -13.42 12.44 2.09
CA THR A 161 -13.91 13.64 1.38
C THR A 161 -14.28 14.74 2.37
N HIS A 162 -14.53 14.36 3.63
CA HIS A 162 -14.84 15.29 4.71
C HIS A 162 -14.33 14.73 6.04
N ALA A 163 -13.66 15.54 6.85
CA ALA A 163 -13.33 15.22 8.24
C ALA A 163 -13.08 16.48 9.06
N GLY A 164 -13.51 16.48 10.34
CA GLY A 164 -13.27 17.59 11.27
C GLY A 164 -13.80 18.95 10.79
N GLY A 165 -14.91 18.97 10.04
CA GLY A 165 -15.47 20.20 9.46
C GLY A 165 -14.75 20.73 8.22
N THR A 166 -13.81 19.96 7.65
CA THR A 166 -13.05 20.32 6.45
C THR A 166 -13.42 19.40 5.30
N ASP A 167 -13.71 19.99 4.13
CA ASP A 167 -13.89 19.29 2.88
C ASP A 167 -12.54 19.14 2.17
N TYR A 168 -12.28 17.92 1.67
CA TYR A 168 -11.05 17.60 0.94
C TYR A 168 -11.32 17.52 -0.56
N HIS A 169 -10.44 18.14 -1.34
CA HIS A 169 -10.49 18.15 -2.78
C HIS A 169 -9.20 17.62 -3.38
N TYR A 170 -9.31 16.90 -4.49
CA TYR A 170 -8.19 16.22 -5.14
C TYR A 170 -8.05 16.68 -6.62
N PRO A 171 -7.75 17.97 -6.87
CA PRO A 171 -7.79 18.53 -8.24
C PRO A 171 -6.76 17.89 -9.17
N TYR A 172 -5.64 17.38 -8.65
CA TYR A 172 -4.60 16.75 -9.45
C TYR A 172 -4.99 15.36 -9.99
N LEU A 173 -6.09 14.76 -9.53
CA LEU A 173 -6.54 13.45 -10.03
C LEU A 173 -6.91 13.45 -11.51
N HIS A 174 -7.34 14.58 -12.07
CA HIS A 174 -7.70 14.68 -13.49
C HIS A 174 -6.50 14.50 -14.45
N SER A 175 -5.28 14.71 -13.97
CA SER A 175 -4.04 14.57 -14.76
C SER A 175 -3.17 13.39 -14.32
N CYS A 176 -3.52 12.69 -13.25
CA CYS A 176 -2.76 11.57 -12.74
C CYS A 176 -3.06 10.30 -13.55
N THR A 177 -2.14 9.90 -14.40
CA THR A 177 -2.29 8.71 -15.27
C THR A 177 -1.78 7.41 -14.65
N ILE A 178 -1.23 7.45 -13.42
CA ILE A 178 -0.87 6.24 -12.68
C ILE A 178 -2.15 5.43 -12.42
N PRO A 179 -2.18 4.11 -12.71
CA PRO A 179 -3.30 3.24 -12.38
C PRO A 179 -3.69 3.35 -10.90
N LYS A 180 -4.97 3.55 -10.60
CA LYS A 180 -5.43 3.78 -9.24
C LYS A 180 -6.68 3.00 -8.88
N LEU A 181 -6.65 2.38 -7.70
CA LEU A 181 -7.81 1.77 -7.05
C LEU A 181 -8.32 2.71 -5.96
N PHE A 182 -9.57 3.08 -6.00
CA PHE A 182 -10.31 3.63 -4.87
C PHE A 182 -11.07 2.48 -4.21
N LEU A 183 -10.74 2.14 -2.96
CA LEU A 183 -11.36 1.05 -2.22
C LEU A 183 -11.85 1.57 -0.88
N SER A 184 -13.14 1.53 -0.62
CA SER A 184 -13.74 2.02 0.63
C SER A 184 -14.91 1.17 1.08
N GLY A 185 -15.32 1.37 2.34
CA GLY A 185 -16.58 0.86 2.83
C GLY A 185 -17.77 1.66 2.29
N ALA A 186 -18.88 0.99 1.98
CA ALA A 186 -20.10 1.68 1.58
C ALA A 186 -20.74 2.50 2.73
N ASN A 187 -20.37 2.19 3.99
CA ASN A 187 -20.80 2.90 5.19
C ASN A 187 -19.66 3.76 5.80
N ASP A 188 -18.70 4.20 4.98
CA ASP A 188 -17.60 5.06 5.43
C ASP A 188 -18.15 6.42 5.89
N GLN A 189 -17.86 6.81 7.14
CA GLN A 189 -18.34 8.06 7.73
C GLN A 189 -17.56 9.30 7.26
N TYR A 190 -16.41 9.13 6.61
CA TYR A 190 -15.58 10.23 6.10
C TYR A 190 -15.75 10.47 4.60
N ALA A 191 -16.44 9.55 3.90
CA ALA A 191 -16.75 9.69 2.50
C ALA A 191 -17.93 8.81 2.12
N SER A 192 -19.08 9.40 1.80
CA SER A 192 -20.21 8.64 1.26
C SER A 192 -19.89 7.99 -0.10
N ALA A 193 -20.58 6.91 -0.45
CA ALA A 193 -20.47 6.26 -1.75
C ALA A 193 -20.58 7.28 -2.92
N ALA A 194 -21.58 8.16 -2.87
CA ALA A 194 -21.81 9.18 -3.89
C ALA A 194 -20.64 10.19 -4.01
N GLN A 195 -20.03 10.58 -2.88
CA GLN A 195 -18.84 11.44 -2.92
C GLN A 195 -17.63 10.73 -3.53
N LEU A 196 -17.42 9.46 -3.20
CA LEU A 196 -16.33 8.67 -3.80
C LEU A 196 -16.55 8.41 -5.29
N GLU A 197 -17.79 8.21 -5.74
CA GLU A 197 -18.14 8.14 -7.16
C GLU A 197 -17.80 9.45 -7.89
N GLN A 198 -18.07 10.61 -7.27
CA GLN A 198 -17.70 11.92 -7.82
C GLN A 198 -16.17 12.09 -7.91
N VAL A 199 -15.44 11.71 -6.86
CA VAL A 199 -13.97 11.74 -6.85
C VAL A 199 -13.40 10.79 -7.92
N ALA A 200 -13.94 9.59 -8.03
CA ALA A 200 -13.52 8.65 -9.06
C ALA A 200 -13.86 9.14 -10.47
N ALA A 201 -15.02 9.81 -10.66
CA ALA A 201 -15.43 10.32 -11.97
C ALA A 201 -14.45 11.36 -12.54
N ILE A 202 -13.87 12.23 -11.71
CA ILE A 202 -12.91 13.26 -12.16
C ILE A 202 -11.48 12.72 -12.33
N ALA A 203 -11.16 11.55 -11.79
CA ALA A 203 -9.84 10.97 -11.90
C ALA A 203 -9.56 10.49 -13.33
N ALA A 204 -8.33 10.72 -13.83
CA ALA A 204 -7.89 10.18 -15.12
C ALA A 204 -7.83 8.64 -15.08
N GLU A 205 -7.99 8.02 -16.25
CA GLU A 205 -7.75 6.56 -16.41
C GLU A 205 -6.24 6.22 -16.32
N PRO A 206 -5.87 4.97 -15.96
CA PRO A 206 -6.73 3.88 -15.51
C PRO A 206 -7.17 4.05 -14.05
N LYS A 207 -8.42 3.74 -13.75
CA LYS A 207 -8.98 3.80 -12.40
C LYS A 207 -10.03 2.71 -12.16
N LYS A 208 -10.19 2.32 -10.89
CA LYS A 208 -11.26 1.41 -10.45
C LYS A 208 -11.80 1.90 -9.11
N LEU A 209 -13.11 1.94 -8.94
CA LEU A 209 -13.76 2.16 -7.66
C LEU A 209 -14.38 0.85 -7.18
N VAL A 210 -14.09 0.48 -5.94
CA VAL A 210 -14.66 -0.66 -5.24
C VAL A 210 -15.24 -0.19 -3.91
N LEU A 211 -16.53 -0.39 -3.72
CA LEU A 211 -17.24 -0.10 -2.47
C LEU A 211 -17.64 -1.43 -1.83
N LEU A 212 -17.06 -1.74 -0.66
CA LEU A 212 -17.38 -2.96 0.06
C LEU A 212 -18.71 -2.78 0.82
N PRO A 213 -19.73 -3.61 0.52
CA PRO A 213 -20.99 -3.56 1.24
C PRO A 213 -20.79 -3.74 2.75
N HIS A 214 -21.52 -2.99 3.56
CA HIS A 214 -21.52 -3.06 5.03
C HIS A 214 -20.18 -2.72 5.72
N ALA A 215 -19.13 -2.38 4.99
CA ALA A 215 -17.86 -1.94 5.58
C ALA A 215 -17.96 -0.46 6.00
N ASP A 216 -17.38 -0.16 7.17
CA ASP A 216 -17.11 1.19 7.65
C ASP A 216 -15.73 1.68 7.14
N HIS A 217 -15.29 2.86 7.61
CA HIS A 217 -13.99 3.43 7.28
C HIS A 217 -12.81 2.49 7.61
N PHE A 218 -12.91 1.72 8.68
CA PHE A 218 -11.84 0.84 9.17
C PHE A 218 -11.97 -0.60 8.65
N PHE A 219 -12.91 -0.85 7.74
CA PHE A 219 -13.21 -2.18 7.19
C PHE A 219 -13.51 -3.19 8.30
N THR A 220 -14.21 -2.78 9.35
CA THR A 220 -14.56 -3.63 10.49
C THR A 220 -15.36 -4.85 10.03
N GLY A 221 -14.86 -6.05 10.33
CA GLY A 221 -15.44 -7.31 9.86
C GLY A 221 -15.26 -7.58 8.35
N GLN A 222 -14.59 -6.69 7.60
CA GLN A 222 -14.42 -6.76 6.15
C GLN A 222 -12.95 -6.67 5.71
N LEU A 223 -12.00 -6.99 6.60
CA LEU A 223 -10.57 -6.89 6.29
C LEU A 223 -10.11 -7.91 5.24
N GLU A 224 -10.68 -9.13 5.25
CA GLU A 224 -10.37 -10.14 4.23
C GLU A 224 -10.93 -9.76 2.85
N PRO A 225 -12.20 -9.31 2.69
CA PRO A 225 -12.68 -8.71 1.45
C PRO A 225 -11.84 -7.52 0.96
N MET A 226 -11.35 -6.66 1.86
CA MET A 226 -10.45 -5.57 1.52
C MET A 226 -9.12 -6.10 0.96
N GLN A 227 -8.50 -7.09 1.60
CA GLN A 227 -7.27 -7.74 1.13
C GLN A 227 -7.46 -8.39 -0.24
N SER A 228 -8.56 -9.14 -0.41
CA SER A 228 -8.90 -9.81 -1.67
C SER A 228 -9.08 -8.81 -2.82
N SER A 229 -9.81 -7.71 -2.56
CA SER A 229 -10.03 -6.65 -3.55
C SER A 229 -8.72 -5.95 -3.94
N LEU A 230 -7.86 -5.64 -2.95
CA LEU A 230 -6.56 -5.03 -3.17
C LEU A 230 -5.64 -5.94 -4.00
N ALA A 231 -5.44 -7.19 -3.56
CA ALA A 231 -4.56 -8.14 -4.24
C ALA A 231 -5.07 -8.51 -5.63
N GLY A 232 -6.38 -8.73 -5.77
CA GLY A 232 -7.02 -9.04 -7.06
C GLY A 232 -6.81 -7.93 -8.07
N TRP A 233 -7.08 -6.67 -7.70
CA TRP A 233 -6.87 -5.53 -8.58
C TRP A 233 -5.41 -5.35 -8.99
N LEU A 234 -4.47 -5.49 -8.04
CA LEU A 234 -3.04 -5.37 -8.35
C LEU A 234 -2.58 -6.43 -9.35
N LYS A 235 -3.08 -7.66 -9.24
CA LYS A 235 -2.80 -8.71 -10.22
C LYS A 235 -3.36 -8.37 -11.61
N GLU A 236 -4.61 -7.91 -11.68
CA GLU A 236 -5.24 -7.50 -12.95
C GLU A 236 -4.48 -6.34 -13.63
N GLN A 237 -3.93 -5.42 -12.83
CA GLN A 237 -3.33 -4.18 -13.32
C GLN A 237 -1.86 -4.32 -13.71
N LEU A 238 -1.14 -5.26 -13.09
CA LEU A 238 0.33 -5.34 -13.17
C LEU A 238 0.86 -6.62 -13.83
N GLN A 239 -0.03 -7.47 -14.36
CA GLN A 239 0.32 -8.66 -15.15
C GLN A 239 0.59 -8.37 -16.61
#